data_10fe2ee3950815f20881b6d13b68e76e
#
_entry.id   10fe2ee3950815f20881b6d13b68e76e
#
_cell.length_a   1.000
_cell.length_b   1.000
_cell.length_c   1.000
_cell.angle_alpha   90.00
_cell.angle_beta   90.00
_cell.angle_gamma   90.00
#
_symmetry.space_group_name_H-M   'P 1'
#
loop_
_entity.id
_entity.type
_entity.pdbx_description
1 polymer ?
#
loop_
_entity_poly.entity_id
_entity_poly.type
_entity_poly.pdbx_seq_one_letter_code
_entity_poly.pdbx_strand_id
1 'polypeptide(L)'
;MEPEMLPGAVAVSCAEMIRTGTTCFADQYFWMDQIIPEVRRSGLRAALAYGIVELGNEEARQRELAAASVFLNALKDDPLLDGWVGPHAFFVDNSEIAMQIELELATKHNTGFHTHFGTGDEEEVYCQKKYGHSAIQQLKLMGFLGRPILAAHCITLQAVDFSTVAQAPFSVVFAPSSDMRNAAGIPALVEIRAAGINVALGTDNVSNNNSYDMFKEMTLTGKVMALLRRDPAAIPTRSILEMATLGGARALGKEREIGSLETGKKADLISLDLDEIGWSPLGGQDIYTALVYSVTGQHVRDVMVDGQWLFRDNRWLTVDFNAARRELEHQHTELMKRIKK
;
A
#
# COMPACT_ATOMS: atom_id res chain seq x y z
N MET A 1 10.51 -14.49 -11.65
CA MET A 1 9.50 -13.75 -12.43
C MET A 1 10.25 -12.96 -13.49
N GLU A 2 9.74 -12.85 -14.68
CA GLU A 2 10.35 -12.11 -15.79
C GLU A 2 9.41 -10.95 -16.19
N PRO A 3 9.92 -9.86 -16.78
CA PRO A 3 9.09 -8.68 -17.10
C PRO A 3 7.86 -9.02 -17.94
N GLU A 4 7.98 -9.96 -18.88
CA GLU A 4 6.90 -10.37 -19.79
C GLU A 4 5.73 -11.06 -19.08
N MET A 5 5.92 -11.49 -17.83
CA MET A 5 4.88 -12.13 -17.03
C MET A 5 4.01 -11.12 -16.27
N LEU A 6 4.45 -9.87 -16.18
CA LEU A 6 3.77 -8.85 -15.38
C LEU A 6 2.40 -8.43 -15.93
N PRO A 7 2.22 -8.19 -17.25
CA PRO A 7 0.96 -7.67 -17.74
C PRO A 7 -0.27 -8.50 -17.32
N GLY A 8 -0.21 -9.83 -17.51
CA GLY A 8 -1.30 -10.72 -17.08
C GLY A 8 -1.52 -10.73 -15.57
N ALA A 9 -0.43 -10.76 -14.78
CA ALA A 9 -0.49 -10.74 -13.32
C ALA A 9 -1.08 -9.41 -12.81
N VAL A 10 -0.63 -8.28 -13.33
CA VAL A 10 -1.12 -6.94 -12.95
C VAL A 10 -2.59 -6.77 -13.32
N ALA A 11 -2.99 -7.20 -14.53
CA ALA A 11 -4.39 -7.11 -14.95
C ALA A 11 -5.32 -7.93 -14.05
N VAL A 12 -4.91 -9.15 -13.63
CA VAL A 12 -5.68 -9.96 -12.66
C VAL A 12 -5.71 -9.31 -11.30
N SER A 13 -4.59 -8.75 -10.81
CA SER A 13 -4.53 -8.01 -9.54
C SER A 13 -5.44 -6.79 -9.55
N CYS A 14 -5.43 -6.00 -10.61
CA CYS A 14 -6.35 -4.87 -10.78
C CYS A 14 -7.81 -5.34 -10.79
N ALA A 15 -8.12 -6.44 -11.48
CA ALA A 15 -9.47 -6.98 -11.51
C ALA A 15 -9.94 -7.44 -10.11
N GLU A 16 -9.07 -8.06 -9.30
CA GLU A 16 -9.39 -8.43 -7.92
C GLU A 16 -9.58 -7.19 -7.04
N MET A 17 -8.66 -6.22 -7.09
CA MET A 17 -8.80 -4.96 -6.36
C MET A 17 -10.11 -4.24 -6.68
N ILE A 18 -10.47 -4.12 -7.96
CA ILE A 18 -11.75 -3.54 -8.39
C ILE A 18 -12.91 -4.37 -7.83
N ARG A 19 -12.88 -5.69 -7.98
CA ARG A 19 -13.96 -6.58 -7.51
C ARG A 19 -14.20 -6.50 -6.01
N THR A 20 -13.14 -6.25 -5.23
CA THR A 20 -13.19 -6.15 -3.77
C THR A 20 -13.31 -4.71 -3.25
N GLY A 21 -13.49 -3.72 -4.15
CA GLY A 21 -13.85 -2.35 -3.77
C GLY A 21 -12.68 -1.40 -3.56
N THR A 22 -11.48 -1.74 -4.00
CA THR A 22 -10.36 -0.80 -4.03
C THR A 22 -10.55 0.23 -5.13
N THR A 23 -10.43 1.52 -4.81
CA THR A 23 -10.49 2.64 -5.77
C THR A 23 -9.12 3.27 -5.98
N CYS A 24 -8.25 3.21 -4.98
CA CYS A 24 -6.89 3.74 -5.01
C CYS A 24 -5.96 2.79 -4.26
N PHE A 25 -4.77 2.57 -4.81
CA PHE A 25 -3.74 1.75 -4.16
C PHE A 25 -2.36 2.38 -4.28
N ALA A 26 -1.43 1.95 -3.41
CA ALA A 26 0.00 2.21 -3.54
C ALA A 26 0.72 0.90 -3.81
N ASP A 27 1.68 0.90 -4.73
CA ASP A 27 2.47 -0.27 -5.07
C ASP A 27 3.94 0.11 -5.25
N GLN A 28 4.84 -0.77 -4.78
CA GLN A 28 6.27 -0.67 -5.01
C GLN A 28 6.73 -1.95 -5.67
N TYR A 29 7.22 -1.84 -6.92
CA TYR A 29 7.73 -2.99 -7.65
C TYR A 29 8.80 -2.58 -8.67
N PHE A 30 9.40 -3.59 -9.30
CA PHE A 30 10.33 -3.44 -10.41
C PHE A 30 9.57 -3.41 -11.74
N TRP A 31 10.25 -3.06 -12.84
CA TRP A 31 9.69 -3.09 -14.21
C TRP A 31 8.36 -2.32 -14.36
N MET A 32 8.34 -1.13 -13.82
CA MET A 32 7.14 -0.27 -13.83
C MET A 32 6.65 0.06 -15.26
N ASP A 33 7.53 0.01 -16.26
CA ASP A 33 7.19 0.13 -17.68
C ASP A 33 6.18 -0.94 -18.15
N GLN A 34 6.21 -2.13 -17.54
CA GLN A 34 5.24 -3.22 -17.80
C GLN A 34 3.97 -3.09 -16.94
N ILE A 35 4.05 -2.46 -15.80
CA ILE A 35 2.94 -2.32 -14.83
C ILE A 35 2.03 -1.16 -15.20
N ILE A 36 2.59 0.01 -15.48
CA ILE A 36 1.86 1.26 -15.77
C ILE A 36 0.76 1.08 -16.83
N PRO A 37 1.01 0.43 -18.00
CA PRO A 37 -0.03 0.28 -19.02
C PRO A 37 -1.27 -0.47 -18.53
N GLU A 38 -1.08 -1.52 -17.71
CA GLU A 38 -2.19 -2.31 -17.19
C GLU A 38 -2.96 -1.56 -16.10
N VAL A 39 -2.26 -0.89 -15.19
CA VAL A 39 -2.89 -0.06 -14.16
C VAL A 39 -3.70 1.07 -14.81
N ARG A 40 -3.12 1.77 -15.79
CA ARG A 40 -3.81 2.84 -16.53
C ARG A 40 -5.06 2.31 -17.24
N ARG A 41 -4.98 1.13 -17.88
CA ARG A 41 -6.10 0.48 -18.54
C ARG A 41 -7.22 0.10 -17.57
N SER A 42 -6.86 -0.31 -16.35
CA SER A 42 -7.83 -0.69 -15.32
C SER A 42 -8.70 0.48 -14.85
N GLY A 43 -8.22 1.71 -14.99
CA GLY A 43 -8.89 2.93 -14.50
C GLY A 43 -8.76 3.14 -12.99
N LEU A 44 -8.01 2.30 -12.27
CA LEU A 44 -7.71 2.51 -10.85
C LEU A 44 -6.80 3.73 -10.66
N ARG A 45 -7.01 4.44 -9.58
CA ARG A 45 -6.05 5.43 -9.10
C ARG A 45 -4.90 4.73 -8.40
N ALA A 46 -3.65 5.18 -8.63
CA ALA A 46 -2.51 4.56 -7.99
C ALA A 46 -1.38 5.55 -7.67
N ALA A 47 -0.67 5.27 -6.56
CA ALA A 47 0.63 5.81 -6.26
C ALA A 47 1.67 4.70 -6.48
N LEU A 48 2.37 4.76 -7.59
CA LEU A 48 3.34 3.75 -8.00
C LEU A 48 4.74 4.17 -7.62
N ALA A 49 5.55 3.24 -7.14
CA ALA A 49 6.94 3.48 -6.76
C ALA A 49 7.87 2.49 -7.45
N TYR A 50 8.88 2.99 -8.16
CA TYR A 50 9.91 2.13 -8.72
C TYR A 50 10.80 1.61 -7.60
N GLY A 51 10.83 0.29 -7.40
CA GLY A 51 11.61 -0.38 -6.36
C GLY A 51 13.12 -0.28 -6.62
N ILE A 52 13.85 0.40 -5.73
CA ILE A 52 15.31 0.59 -5.83
C ILE A 52 15.99 -0.34 -4.84
N VAL A 53 16.84 -1.23 -5.36
CA VAL A 53 17.68 -2.16 -4.59
C VAL A 53 19.07 -2.17 -5.20
N GLU A 54 20.12 -1.83 -4.42
CA GLU A 54 21.48 -1.79 -4.97
C GLU A 54 22.50 -2.66 -4.20
N LEU A 55 22.23 -2.97 -2.93
CA LEU A 55 23.08 -3.82 -2.07
C LEU A 55 24.57 -3.46 -2.09
N GLY A 56 24.89 -2.15 -2.18
CA GLY A 56 26.24 -1.64 -2.25
C GLY A 56 26.91 -1.79 -3.63
N ASN A 57 26.18 -2.25 -4.65
CA ASN A 57 26.69 -2.40 -6.01
C ASN A 57 26.48 -1.11 -6.81
N GLU A 58 27.59 -0.51 -7.27
CA GLU A 58 27.55 0.76 -7.99
C GLU A 58 26.85 0.69 -9.34
N GLU A 59 27.03 -0.38 -10.10
CA GLU A 59 26.36 -0.56 -11.41
C GLU A 59 24.85 -0.73 -11.22
N ALA A 60 24.44 -1.51 -10.22
CA ALA A 60 23.03 -1.64 -9.86
C ALA A 60 22.44 -0.29 -9.44
N ARG A 61 23.13 0.46 -8.57
CA ARG A 61 22.71 1.79 -8.14
C ARG A 61 22.48 2.74 -9.31
N GLN A 62 23.44 2.83 -10.24
CA GLN A 62 23.31 3.69 -11.41
C GLN A 62 22.13 3.28 -12.29
N ARG A 63 21.94 1.99 -12.53
CA ARG A 63 20.86 1.44 -13.34
C ARG A 63 19.49 1.71 -12.70
N GLU A 64 19.32 1.37 -11.41
CA GLU A 64 18.04 1.49 -10.72
C GLU A 64 17.61 2.96 -10.54
N LEU A 65 18.54 3.85 -10.17
CA LEU A 65 18.25 5.27 -10.04
C LEU A 65 17.95 5.95 -11.39
N ALA A 66 18.62 5.53 -12.45
CA ALA A 66 18.31 6.00 -13.81
C ALA A 66 16.89 5.54 -14.23
N ALA A 67 16.54 4.28 -13.98
CA ALA A 67 15.22 3.73 -14.27
C ALA A 67 14.12 4.43 -13.45
N ALA A 68 14.37 4.68 -12.17
CA ALA A 68 13.45 5.45 -11.31
C ALA A 68 13.22 6.87 -11.83
N SER A 69 14.27 7.54 -12.31
CA SER A 69 14.15 8.88 -12.92
C SER A 69 13.30 8.87 -14.21
N VAL A 70 13.48 7.87 -15.07
CA VAL A 70 12.66 7.69 -16.29
C VAL A 70 11.20 7.43 -15.90
N PHE A 71 10.97 6.54 -14.95
CA PHE A 71 9.65 6.21 -14.42
C PHE A 71 8.91 7.45 -13.88
N LEU A 72 9.56 8.25 -13.03
CA LEU A 72 8.96 9.47 -12.47
C LEU A 72 8.57 10.48 -13.57
N ASN A 73 9.40 10.62 -14.61
CA ASN A 73 9.07 11.47 -15.75
C ASN A 73 7.88 10.94 -16.56
N ALA A 74 7.71 9.63 -16.67
CA ALA A 74 6.63 9.01 -17.44
C ALA A 74 5.24 9.18 -16.78
N LEU A 75 5.20 9.42 -15.47
CA LEU A 75 3.96 9.66 -14.71
C LEU A 75 3.70 11.14 -14.42
N LYS A 76 4.58 12.03 -14.87
CA LYS A 76 4.37 13.47 -14.69
C LYS A 76 3.05 13.87 -15.34
N ASP A 77 2.22 14.56 -14.56
CA ASP A 77 0.91 15.06 -14.99
C ASP A 77 -0.12 13.97 -15.41
N ASP A 78 0.09 12.71 -15.00
CA ASP A 78 -0.92 11.66 -15.19
C ASP A 78 -2.14 11.93 -14.26
N PRO A 79 -3.38 11.87 -14.76
CA PRO A 79 -4.56 12.23 -13.97
C PRO A 79 -4.92 11.22 -12.88
N LEU A 80 -4.47 9.98 -12.99
CA LEU A 80 -4.80 8.89 -12.06
C LEU A 80 -3.59 8.31 -11.36
N LEU A 81 -2.39 8.43 -11.95
CA LEU A 81 -1.18 7.76 -11.47
C LEU A 81 -0.15 8.76 -10.97
N ASP A 82 0.28 8.60 -9.73
CA ASP A 82 1.39 9.37 -9.16
C ASP A 82 2.66 8.52 -9.12
N GLY A 83 3.80 9.12 -9.47
CA GLY A 83 5.11 8.51 -9.31
C GLY A 83 5.73 8.84 -7.96
N TRP A 84 6.17 7.81 -7.23
CA TRP A 84 6.87 7.91 -5.96
C TRP A 84 8.28 7.33 -6.07
N VAL A 85 9.21 7.80 -5.25
CA VAL A 85 10.53 7.17 -5.13
C VAL A 85 10.39 5.95 -4.24
N GLY A 86 10.93 4.81 -4.68
CA GLY A 86 10.74 3.52 -4.02
C GLY A 86 12.03 2.93 -3.44
N PRO A 87 12.74 3.54 -2.47
CA PRO A 87 13.77 2.81 -1.74
C PRO A 87 13.12 1.56 -1.14
N HIS A 88 13.63 0.36 -1.49
CA HIS A 88 12.98 -0.86 -1.05
C HIS A 88 12.97 -0.94 0.48
N ALA A 89 14.14 -0.77 1.11
CA ALA A 89 14.26 -0.61 2.55
C ALA A 89 15.48 0.27 2.89
N PHE A 90 15.27 1.39 3.59
CA PHE A 90 16.32 2.31 4.00
C PHE A 90 17.38 1.59 4.85
N PHE A 91 18.67 1.85 4.60
CA PHE A 91 19.82 1.29 5.31
C PHE A 91 19.99 -0.24 5.25
N VAL A 92 19.06 -0.97 4.65
CA VAL A 92 19.12 -2.44 4.49
C VAL A 92 19.72 -2.80 3.13
N ASP A 93 19.07 -2.38 2.07
CA ASP A 93 19.45 -2.69 0.68
C ASP A 93 19.75 -1.44 -0.16
N ASN A 94 19.59 -0.26 0.43
CA ASN A 94 19.97 1.02 -0.13
C ASN A 94 21.07 1.69 0.71
N SER A 95 22.21 1.96 0.07
CA SER A 95 23.32 2.70 0.70
C SER A 95 22.96 4.18 0.88
N GLU A 96 23.67 4.86 1.75
CA GLU A 96 23.52 6.30 1.97
C GLU A 96 23.74 7.11 0.68
N ILE A 97 24.60 6.63 -0.24
CA ILE A 97 24.83 7.27 -1.52
C ILE A 97 23.56 7.15 -2.39
N ALA A 98 22.94 5.96 -2.44
CA ALA A 98 21.66 5.78 -3.13
C ALA A 98 20.58 6.65 -2.49
N MET A 99 20.45 6.60 -1.16
CA MET A 99 19.47 7.38 -0.41
C MET A 99 19.59 8.90 -0.67
N GLN A 100 20.80 9.44 -0.77
CA GLN A 100 20.99 10.86 -1.08
C GLN A 100 20.44 11.22 -2.48
N ILE A 101 20.68 10.37 -3.48
CA ILE A 101 20.17 10.57 -4.85
C ILE A 101 18.64 10.38 -4.88
N GLU A 102 18.11 9.44 -4.12
CA GLU A 102 16.66 9.24 -3.94
C GLU A 102 15.97 10.49 -3.37
N LEU A 103 16.60 11.13 -2.38
CA LEU A 103 16.10 12.39 -1.82
C LEU A 103 16.14 13.53 -2.85
N GLU A 104 17.18 13.59 -3.68
CA GLU A 104 17.26 14.54 -4.79
C GLU A 104 16.16 14.30 -5.83
N LEU A 105 15.89 13.02 -6.19
CA LEU A 105 14.81 12.65 -7.10
C LEU A 105 13.45 13.03 -6.51
N ALA A 106 13.18 12.70 -5.25
CA ALA A 106 11.93 13.06 -4.58
C ALA A 106 11.73 14.59 -4.53
N THR A 107 12.81 15.33 -4.31
CA THR A 107 12.80 16.81 -4.29
C THR A 107 12.53 17.37 -5.69
N LYS A 108 13.22 16.89 -6.71
CA LYS A 108 13.06 17.32 -8.09
C LYS A 108 11.65 17.08 -8.64
N HIS A 109 11.04 15.94 -8.30
CA HIS A 109 9.71 15.56 -8.76
C HIS A 109 8.59 15.97 -7.80
N ASN A 110 8.93 16.65 -6.68
CA ASN A 110 7.99 17.04 -5.63
C ASN A 110 7.11 15.88 -5.15
N THR A 111 7.73 14.72 -4.89
CA THR A 111 7.05 13.49 -4.47
C THR A 111 7.60 12.98 -3.14
N GLY A 112 7.06 11.87 -2.66
CA GLY A 112 7.45 11.17 -1.43
C GLY A 112 8.15 9.84 -1.68
N PHE A 113 8.28 9.07 -0.60
CA PHE A 113 8.90 7.74 -0.58
C PHE A 113 7.88 6.68 -0.21
N HIS A 114 7.87 5.59 -0.95
CA HIS A 114 7.21 4.34 -0.56
C HIS A 114 8.29 3.32 -0.24
N THR A 115 8.30 2.78 0.98
CA THR A 115 9.39 1.93 1.48
C THR A 115 8.87 0.89 2.47
N HIS A 116 9.59 -0.22 2.61
CA HIS A 116 9.49 -1.07 3.79
C HIS A 116 10.31 -0.42 4.91
N PHE A 117 9.80 -0.44 6.12
CA PHE A 117 10.49 0.12 7.27
C PHE A 117 10.17 -0.66 8.55
N GLY A 118 11.19 -1.05 9.29
CA GLY A 118 11.02 -1.74 10.57
C GLY A 118 10.23 -3.05 10.45
N THR A 119 10.40 -3.81 9.37
CA THR A 119 9.87 -5.18 9.24
C THR A 119 10.62 -6.12 10.19
N GLY A 120 11.94 -5.95 10.28
CA GLY A 120 12.83 -6.49 11.28
C GLY A 120 13.54 -5.34 12.01
N ASP A 121 14.69 -5.61 12.61
CA ASP A 121 15.50 -4.66 13.36
C ASP A 121 16.77 -4.20 12.60
N GLU A 122 16.90 -4.55 11.32
CA GLU A 122 18.10 -4.33 10.52
C GLU A 122 18.46 -2.85 10.41
N GLU A 123 17.48 -1.98 10.11
CA GLU A 123 17.69 -0.53 10.01
C GLU A 123 18.17 0.05 11.35
N GLU A 124 17.50 -0.37 12.42
CA GLU A 124 17.83 0.10 13.78
C GLU A 124 19.21 -0.36 14.21
N VAL A 125 19.52 -1.66 14.03
CA VAL A 125 20.83 -2.23 14.33
C VAL A 125 21.94 -1.53 13.54
N TYR A 126 21.72 -1.30 12.26
CA TYR A 126 22.68 -0.59 11.40
C TYR A 126 22.93 0.83 11.93
N CYS A 127 21.88 1.60 12.18
CA CYS A 127 21.99 2.99 12.59
C CYS A 127 22.58 3.13 13.99
N GLN A 128 22.18 2.29 14.95
CA GLN A 128 22.76 2.26 16.28
C GLN A 128 24.26 1.95 16.24
N LYS A 129 24.66 0.96 15.45
CA LYS A 129 26.07 0.58 15.33
C LYS A 129 26.93 1.65 14.66
N LYS A 130 26.41 2.31 13.64
CA LYS A 130 27.16 3.25 12.82
C LYS A 130 27.14 4.67 13.36
N TYR A 131 25.98 5.12 13.88
CA TYR A 131 25.74 6.51 14.25
C TYR A 131 25.46 6.71 15.75
N GLY A 132 25.10 5.66 16.47
CA GLY A 132 24.76 5.72 17.89
C GLY A 132 23.36 6.29 18.17
N HIS A 133 22.45 6.27 17.20
CA HIS A 133 21.06 6.72 17.35
C HIS A 133 20.12 5.94 16.40
N SER A 134 18.79 6.17 16.55
CA SER A 134 17.77 5.43 15.79
C SER A 134 17.78 5.70 14.29
N ALA A 135 17.20 4.78 13.52
CA ALA A 135 17.02 4.94 12.09
C ALA A 135 16.17 6.19 11.76
N ILE A 136 15.11 6.45 12.51
CA ILE A 136 14.27 7.67 12.36
C ILE A 136 15.09 8.93 12.60
N GLN A 137 15.95 8.94 13.62
CA GLN A 137 16.83 10.09 13.86
C GLN A 137 17.80 10.31 12.70
N GLN A 138 18.34 9.23 12.11
CA GLN A 138 19.21 9.34 10.94
C GLN A 138 18.45 9.86 9.71
N LEU A 139 17.26 9.35 9.43
CA LEU A 139 16.39 9.86 8.35
C LEU A 139 16.10 11.35 8.53
N LYS A 140 15.87 11.80 9.77
CA LYS A 140 15.68 13.22 10.09
C LYS A 140 16.91 14.05 9.75
N LEU A 141 18.09 13.59 10.18
CA LEU A 141 19.37 14.27 9.92
C LEU A 141 19.71 14.34 8.44
N MET A 142 19.35 13.33 7.66
CA MET A 142 19.51 13.29 6.22
C MET A 142 18.45 14.11 5.46
N GLY A 143 17.39 14.59 6.15
CA GLY A 143 16.35 15.43 5.54
C GLY A 143 15.14 14.67 4.96
N PHE A 144 15.08 13.34 5.09
CA PHE A 144 13.99 12.52 4.56
C PHE A 144 12.64 12.85 5.18
N LEU A 145 12.59 13.18 6.48
CA LEU A 145 11.35 13.52 7.18
C LEU A 145 10.73 14.84 6.74
N GLY A 146 11.35 15.58 5.84
CA GLY A 146 10.77 16.74 5.16
C GLY A 146 9.87 16.39 3.96
N ARG A 147 9.78 15.12 3.60
CA ARG A 147 8.97 14.59 2.48
C ARG A 147 7.99 13.54 2.95
N PRO A 148 6.86 13.31 2.26
CA PRO A 148 5.95 12.22 2.58
C PRO A 148 6.67 10.88 2.55
N ILE A 149 6.46 10.07 3.60
CA ILE A 149 6.95 8.70 3.66
C ILE A 149 5.76 7.78 3.93
N LEU A 150 5.52 6.86 3.00
CA LEU A 150 4.61 5.74 3.16
C LEU A 150 5.46 4.54 3.56
N ALA A 151 5.44 4.20 4.85
CA ALA A 151 6.27 3.19 5.47
C ALA A 151 5.46 1.92 5.75
N ALA A 152 5.74 0.84 5.01
CA ALA A 152 5.07 -0.44 5.22
C ALA A 152 5.64 -1.15 6.46
N HIS A 153 4.73 -1.82 7.19
CA HIS A 153 4.93 -2.64 8.38
C HIS A 153 5.20 -1.84 9.66
N CYS A 154 6.34 -1.20 9.83
CA CYS A 154 6.74 -0.44 11.04
C CYS A 154 6.64 -1.26 12.35
N ILE A 155 6.89 -2.57 12.29
CA ILE A 155 6.74 -3.50 13.43
C ILE A 155 7.68 -3.11 14.56
N THR A 156 8.93 -2.75 14.22
CA THR A 156 9.96 -2.41 15.19
C THR A 156 10.13 -0.90 15.42
N LEU A 157 9.20 -0.07 14.93
CA LEU A 157 9.24 1.38 15.16
C LEU A 157 9.24 1.68 16.67
N GLN A 158 10.28 2.38 17.13
CA GLN A 158 10.55 2.60 18.54
C GLN A 158 9.68 3.71 19.13
N ALA A 159 9.18 3.52 20.35
CA ALA A 159 8.36 4.52 21.03
C ALA A 159 9.09 5.86 21.25
N VAL A 160 10.41 5.85 21.38
CA VAL A 160 11.25 7.05 21.52
C VAL A 160 11.17 7.96 20.28
N ASP A 161 10.88 7.39 19.11
CA ASP A 161 10.80 8.10 17.84
C ASP A 161 9.38 8.63 17.51
N PHE A 162 8.35 8.21 18.24
CA PHE A 162 6.96 8.58 17.93
C PHE A 162 6.74 10.09 17.85
N SER A 163 7.35 10.85 18.77
CA SER A 163 7.21 12.32 18.75
C SER A 163 7.86 12.97 17.52
N THR A 164 8.95 12.39 17.02
CA THR A 164 9.62 12.84 15.78
C THR A 164 8.77 12.49 14.55
N VAL A 165 8.29 11.25 14.49
CA VAL A 165 7.47 10.74 13.39
C VAL A 165 6.12 11.48 13.31
N ALA A 166 5.48 11.77 14.43
CA ALA A 166 4.20 12.49 14.49
C ALA A 166 4.27 13.93 13.96
N GLN A 167 5.47 14.52 13.92
CA GLN A 167 5.69 15.87 13.38
C GLN A 167 6.11 15.87 11.90
N ALA A 168 6.30 14.69 11.31
CA ALA A 168 6.70 14.50 9.93
C ALA A 168 5.50 14.03 9.08
N PRO A 169 5.53 14.24 7.75
CA PRO A 169 4.57 13.64 6.84
C PRO A 169 4.86 12.13 6.65
N PHE A 170 4.88 11.39 7.75
CA PHE A 170 5.17 9.97 7.81
C PHE A 170 3.89 9.19 8.11
N SER A 171 3.62 8.17 7.34
CA SER A 171 2.46 7.31 7.53
C SER A 171 2.88 5.85 7.65
N VAL A 172 2.35 5.19 8.66
CA VAL A 172 2.50 3.75 8.86
C VAL A 172 1.45 3.03 8.02
N VAL A 173 1.85 2.01 7.25
CA VAL A 173 0.92 1.12 6.55
C VAL A 173 0.97 -0.25 7.22
N PHE A 174 -0.13 -0.60 7.88
CA PHE A 174 -0.27 -1.91 8.53
C PHE A 174 -0.90 -2.91 7.55
N ALA A 175 -0.24 -4.06 7.36
CA ALA A 175 -0.67 -5.15 6.48
C ALA A 175 -0.91 -6.44 7.28
N PRO A 176 -2.01 -6.52 8.07
CA PRO A 176 -2.19 -7.58 9.07
C PRO A 176 -2.11 -9.00 8.52
N SER A 177 -2.67 -9.27 7.34
CA SER A 177 -2.58 -10.61 6.73
C SER A 177 -1.14 -11.01 6.45
N SER A 178 -0.36 -10.11 5.87
CA SER A 178 1.05 -10.35 5.53
C SER A 178 1.91 -10.52 6.78
N ASP A 179 1.82 -9.58 7.72
CA ASP A 179 2.60 -9.56 8.95
C ASP A 179 2.36 -10.82 9.79
N MET A 180 1.10 -11.25 9.89
CA MET A 180 0.72 -12.47 10.60
C MET A 180 1.17 -13.73 9.87
N ARG A 181 1.00 -13.79 8.54
CA ARG A 181 1.37 -14.97 7.75
C ARG A 181 2.87 -15.21 7.74
N ASN A 182 3.66 -14.14 7.67
CA ASN A 182 5.11 -14.19 7.69
C ASN A 182 5.69 -14.31 9.10
N ALA A 183 4.83 -14.31 10.14
CA ALA A 183 5.23 -14.28 11.55
C ALA A 183 6.23 -13.15 11.87
N ALA A 184 6.10 -12.02 11.15
CA ALA A 184 7.01 -10.88 11.28
C ALA A 184 6.77 -10.12 12.59
N GLY A 185 5.53 -10.06 13.04
CA GLY A 185 5.12 -9.33 14.24
C GLY A 185 3.94 -8.41 13.98
N ILE A 186 3.63 -7.58 14.96
CA ILE A 186 2.54 -6.59 14.85
C ILE A 186 3.04 -5.26 15.41
N PRO A 187 2.91 -4.15 14.69
CA PRO A 187 3.33 -2.83 15.18
C PRO A 187 2.54 -2.41 16.43
N ALA A 188 3.13 -1.51 17.22
CA ALA A 188 2.48 -0.92 18.40
C ALA A 188 1.35 0.06 17.98
N LEU A 189 0.37 -0.46 17.23
CA LEU A 189 -0.60 0.31 16.45
C LEU A 189 -1.44 1.26 17.32
N VAL A 190 -1.80 0.84 18.53
CA VAL A 190 -2.58 1.66 19.47
C VAL A 190 -1.75 2.87 19.92
N GLU A 191 -0.49 2.65 20.29
CA GLU A 191 0.44 3.69 20.72
C GLU A 191 0.84 4.62 19.58
N ILE A 192 1.09 4.08 18.39
CA ILE A 192 1.40 4.84 17.17
C ILE A 192 0.24 5.82 16.88
N ARG A 193 -1.01 5.35 16.91
CA ARG A 193 -2.18 6.20 16.71
C ARG A 193 -2.39 7.21 17.84
N ALA A 194 -2.16 6.80 19.09
CA ALA A 194 -2.25 7.70 20.25
C ALA A 194 -1.22 8.84 20.19
N ALA A 195 -0.08 8.59 19.55
CA ALA A 195 0.94 9.63 19.30
C ALA A 195 0.55 10.59 18.15
N GLY A 196 -0.57 10.38 17.47
CA GLY A 196 -1.04 11.21 16.34
C GLY A 196 -0.40 10.86 14.99
N ILE A 197 0.33 9.75 14.90
CA ILE A 197 0.90 9.26 13.64
C ILE A 197 -0.22 8.71 12.77
N ASN A 198 -0.23 9.09 11.48
CA ASN A 198 -1.20 8.56 10.53
C ASN A 198 -0.97 7.07 10.30
N VAL A 199 -2.06 6.31 10.29
CA VAL A 199 -2.04 4.88 9.97
C VAL A 199 -2.99 4.62 8.82
N ALA A 200 -2.49 3.89 7.82
CA ALA A 200 -3.27 3.30 6.74
C ALA A 200 -3.24 1.77 6.83
N LEU A 201 -4.16 1.11 6.12
CA LEU A 201 -4.14 -0.33 5.91
C LEU A 201 -3.63 -0.65 4.51
N GLY A 202 -2.93 -1.77 4.40
CA GLY A 202 -2.49 -2.36 3.15
C GLY A 202 -2.72 -3.87 3.13
N THR A 203 -2.73 -4.45 1.95
CA THR A 203 -2.86 -5.90 1.76
C THR A 203 -1.51 -6.59 1.62
N ASP A 204 -0.47 -5.83 1.27
CA ASP A 204 0.77 -6.38 0.72
C ASP A 204 0.48 -7.20 -0.55
N ASN A 205 1.47 -7.83 -1.14
CA ASN A 205 1.33 -8.62 -2.36
C ASN A 205 0.67 -9.99 -2.10
N VAL A 206 0.14 -10.61 -3.16
CA VAL A 206 -0.57 -11.90 -3.04
C VAL A 206 0.31 -13.07 -2.62
N SER A 207 1.63 -12.99 -2.75
CA SER A 207 2.53 -14.03 -2.25
C SER A 207 2.58 -14.05 -0.71
N ASN A 208 2.34 -12.92 -0.08
CA ASN A 208 2.32 -12.75 1.37
C ASN A 208 0.90 -12.80 1.97
N ASN A 209 -0.13 -12.47 1.20
CA ASN A 209 -1.52 -12.36 1.68
C ASN A 209 -2.50 -13.35 1.03
N ASN A 210 -2.33 -13.67 -0.26
CA ASN A 210 -3.28 -14.40 -1.11
C ASN A 210 -4.59 -13.66 -1.43
N SER A 211 -4.72 -12.36 -1.16
CA SER A 211 -5.92 -11.57 -1.44
C SER A 211 -5.63 -10.08 -1.42
N TYR A 212 -6.40 -9.30 -2.24
CA TYR A 212 -6.44 -7.84 -2.20
C TYR A 212 -7.72 -7.30 -1.56
N ASP A 213 -8.38 -8.07 -0.68
CA ASP A 213 -9.64 -7.68 -0.02
C ASP A 213 -9.38 -6.82 1.24
N MET A 214 -9.60 -5.51 1.14
CA MET A 214 -9.44 -4.56 2.25
C MET A 214 -10.44 -4.79 3.39
N PHE A 215 -11.62 -5.37 3.15
CA PHE A 215 -12.55 -5.73 4.22
C PHE A 215 -11.97 -6.84 5.12
N LYS A 216 -11.25 -7.79 4.52
CA LYS A 216 -10.49 -8.79 5.27
C LYS A 216 -9.42 -8.14 6.15
N GLU A 217 -8.68 -7.17 5.64
CA GLU A 217 -7.65 -6.47 6.40
C GLU A 217 -8.25 -5.66 7.57
N MET A 218 -9.39 -5.01 7.35
CA MET A 218 -10.12 -4.34 8.43
C MET A 218 -10.55 -5.32 9.53
N THR A 219 -11.14 -6.45 9.15
CA THR A 219 -11.55 -7.51 10.10
C THR A 219 -10.37 -8.04 10.91
N LEU A 220 -9.25 -8.33 10.26
CA LEU A 220 -8.03 -8.81 10.93
C LEU A 220 -7.44 -7.76 11.86
N THR A 221 -7.39 -6.51 11.45
CA THR A 221 -6.94 -5.40 12.30
C THR A 221 -7.72 -5.37 13.62
N GLY A 222 -9.05 -5.38 13.55
CA GLY A 222 -9.88 -5.37 14.74
C GLY A 222 -9.65 -6.59 15.65
N LYS A 223 -9.59 -7.78 15.07
CA LYS A 223 -9.42 -9.04 15.82
C LYS A 223 -8.04 -9.17 16.44
N VAL A 224 -6.97 -8.89 15.71
CA VAL A 224 -5.61 -9.02 16.24
C VAL A 224 -5.33 -7.99 17.33
N MET A 225 -5.81 -6.75 17.17
CA MET A 225 -5.66 -5.73 18.21
C MET A 225 -6.45 -6.08 19.48
N ALA A 226 -7.68 -6.53 19.33
CA ALA A 226 -8.49 -7.00 20.48
C ALA A 226 -7.79 -8.13 21.25
N LEU A 227 -7.22 -9.10 20.52
CA LEU A 227 -6.49 -10.22 21.12
C LEU A 227 -5.23 -9.75 21.86
N LEU A 228 -4.39 -8.95 21.21
CA LEU A 228 -3.11 -8.49 21.78
C LEU A 228 -3.31 -7.58 23.00
N ARG A 229 -4.33 -6.74 22.98
CA ARG A 229 -4.62 -5.79 24.05
C ARG A 229 -5.56 -6.37 25.13
N ARG A 230 -6.15 -7.55 24.88
CA ARG A 230 -7.20 -8.13 25.73
C ARG A 230 -8.37 -7.16 25.96
N ASP A 231 -8.66 -6.38 24.94
CA ASP A 231 -9.68 -5.34 24.93
C ASP A 231 -10.41 -5.35 23.58
N PRO A 232 -11.71 -5.68 23.51
CA PRO A 232 -12.46 -5.70 22.27
C PRO A 232 -12.63 -4.30 21.64
N ALA A 233 -12.38 -3.23 22.39
CA ALA A 233 -12.46 -1.84 21.98
C ALA A 233 -11.07 -1.20 21.75
N ALA A 234 -9.99 -1.98 21.67
CA ALA A 234 -8.62 -1.50 21.52
C ALA A 234 -8.46 -0.52 20.35
N ILE A 235 -9.15 -0.76 19.24
CA ILE A 235 -9.31 0.20 18.15
C ILE A 235 -10.78 0.28 17.77
N PRO A 236 -11.43 1.46 17.87
CA PRO A 236 -12.82 1.64 17.45
C PRO A 236 -13.02 1.30 15.96
N THR A 237 -14.12 0.63 15.62
CA THR A 237 -14.41 0.18 14.23
C THR A 237 -14.45 1.34 13.23
N ARG A 238 -14.96 2.50 13.63
CA ARG A 238 -14.88 3.73 12.83
C ARG A 238 -13.43 4.08 12.46
N SER A 239 -12.51 3.95 13.42
CA SER A 239 -11.09 4.21 13.17
C SER A 239 -10.45 3.19 12.23
N ILE A 240 -10.89 1.93 12.28
CA ILE A 240 -10.42 0.89 11.34
C ILE A 240 -10.89 1.23 9.92
N LEU A 241 -12.14 1.65 9.75
CA LEU A 241 -12.62 2.13 8.45
C LEU A 241 -11.86 3.37 7.97
N GLU A 242 -11.56 4.32 8.88
CA GLU A 242 -10.72 5.48 8.54
C GLU A 242 -9.34 5.07 8.03
N MET A 243 -8.68 4.08 8.64
CA MET A 243 -7.38 3.58 8.17
C MET A 243 -7.44 3.01 6.75
N ALA A 244 -8.56 2.35 6.40
CA ALA A 244 -8.77 1.79 5.07
C ALA A 244 -9.21 2.82 4.00
N THR A 245 -9.52 4.05 4.40
CA THR A 245 -10.07 5.10 3.53
C THR A 245 -9.26 6.39 3.65
N LEU A 246 -9.66 7.28 4.55
CA LEU A 246 -9.04 8.59 4.74
C LEU A 246 -7.58 8.48 5.22
N GLY A 247 -7.23 7.44 5.98
CA GLY A 247 -5.86 7.16 6.40
C GLY A 247 -4.94 6.90 5.22
N GLY A 248 -5.40 6.08 4.25
CA GLY A 248 -4.70 5.85 2.98
C GLY A 248 -4.58 7.15 2.16
N ALA A 249 -5.65 7.91 2.06
CA ALA A 249 -5.64 9.19 1.35
C ALA A 249 -4.63 10.18 1.96
N ARG A 250 -4.56 10.29 3.29
CA ARG A 250 -3.56 11.11 4.01
C ARG A 250 -2.14 10.62 3.77
N ALA A 251 -1.93 9.32 3.74
CA ALA A 251 -0.62 8.73 3.47
C ALA A 251 -0.09 9.14 2.09
N LEU A 252 -0.99 9.34 1.12
CA LEU A 252 -0.68 9.79 -0.23
C LEU A 252 -0.75 11.31 -0.42
N GLY A 253 -1.09 12.09 0.63
CA GLY A 253 -1.30 13.53 0.54
C GLY A 253 -2.54 13.92 -0.28
N LYS A 254 -3.52 13.01 -0.42
CA LYS A 254 -4.73 13.17 -1.24
C LYS A 254 -6.02 13.26 -0.42
N GLU A 255 -5.96 13.50 0.88
CA GLU A 255 -7.14 13.56 1.76
C GLU A 255 -8.12 14.68 1.40
N ARG A 256 -7.68 15.67 0.62
CA ARG A 256 -8.54 16.75 0.09
C ARG A 256 -9.26 16.35 -1.20
N GLU A 257 -8.81 15.27 -1.84
CA GLU A 257 -9.34 14.80 -3.13
C GLU A 257 -10.15 13.52 -3.01
N ILE A 258 -9.70 12.56 -2.16
CA ILE A 258 -10.30 11.22 -2.01
C ILE A 258 -10.38 10.80 -0.53
N GLY A 259 -10.86 9.60 -0.27
CA GLY A 259 -10.90 8.96 1.06
C GLY A 259 -12.15 9.25 1.87
N SER A 260 -13.01 10.17 1.42
CA SER A 260 -14.33 10.44 2.02
C SER A 260 -15.30 11.00 0.97
N LEU A 261 -16.59 10.85 1.25
CA LEU A 261 -17.66 11.36 0.38
C LEU A 261 -18.04 12.78 0.80
N GLU A 262 -17.45 13.77 0.14
CA GLU A 262 -17.66 15.19 0.40
C GLU A 262 -17.80 15.94 -0.92
N THR A 263 -18.64 17.00 -0.91
CA THR A 263 -18.78 17.89 -2.09
C THR A 263 -17.44 18.50 -2.47
N GLY A 264 -17.07 18.39 -3.72
CA GLY A 264 -15.81 18.90 -4.28
C GLY A 264 -14.67 17.89 -4.33
N LYS A 265 -14.80 16.71 -3.73
CA LYS A 265 -13.86 15.60 -3.90
C LYS A 265 -14.14 14.82 -5.18
N LYS A 266 -13.17 14.02 -5.58
CA LYS A 266 -13.27 13.07 -6.69
C LYS A 266 -14.35 12.02 -6.41
N ALA A 267 -15.03 11.59 -7.45
CA ALA A 267 -16.02 10.53 -7.34
C ALA A 267 -15.33 9.14 -7.37
N ASP A 268 -14.58 8.87 -6.31
CA ASP A 268 -13.98 7.58 -6.01
C ASP A 268 -14.85 6.94 -4.91
N LEU A 269 -15.70 6.00 -5.28
CA LEU A 269 -16.70 5.41 -4.39
C LEU A 269 -17.04 3.96 -4.73
N ILE A 270 -17.53 3.25 -3.74
CA ILE A 270 -18.11 1.91 -3.92
C ILE A 270 -19.55 1.88 -3.38
N SER A 271 -20.37 1.00 -3.93
CA SER A 271 -21.62 0.60 -3.32
C SER A 271 -21.57 -0.85 -2.86
N LEU A 272 -22.28 -1.14 -1.76
CA LEU A 272 -22.38 -2.47 -1.17
C LEU A 272 -23.79 -3.00 -1.30
N ASP A 273 -23.93 -4.29 -1.65
CA ASP A 273 -25.20 -4.99 -1.56
C ASP A 273 -25.45 -5.41 -0.12
N LEU A 274 -26.55 -4.94 0.45
CA LEU A 274 -26.97 -5.24 1.82
C LEU A 274 -28.11 -6.26 1.89
N ASP A 275 -28.56 -6.76 0.73
CA ASP A 275 -29.64 -7.74 0.65
C ASP A 275 -29.13 -9.18 0.83
N GLU A 276 -28.27 -9.37 1.84
CA GLU A 276 -27.70 -10.67 2.17
C GLU A 276 -27.90 -11.05 3.64
N ILE A 277 -27.84 -12.36 3.93
CA ILE A 277 -28.04 -12.93 5.27
C ILE A 277 -27.16 -12.26 6.33
N GLY A 278 -25.92 -11.91 6.01
CA GLY A 278 -24.97 -11.30 6.94
C GLY A 278 -25.40 -9.94 7.50
N TRP A 279 -26.40 -9.30 6.86
CA TRP A 279 -26.95 -8.01 7.27
C TRP A 279 -28.27 -8.10 8.04
N SER A 280 -28.81 -9.29 8.25
CA SER A 280 -30.10 -9.47 8.91
C SER A 280 -29.97 -9.52 10.44
N PRO A 281 -30.85 -8.77 11.18
CA PRO A 281 -31.84 -7.83 10.68
C PRO A 281 -31.21 -6.48 10.23
N LEU A 282 -31.70 -5.92 9.14
CA LEU A 282 -31.37 -4.56 8.73
C LEU A 282 -31.94 -3.54 9.74
N GLY A 283 -31.09 -2.66 10.23
CA GLY A 283 -31.46 -1.59 11.16
C GLY A 283 -31.12 -1.91 12.62
N GLY A 284 -30.73 -0.86 13.35
CA GLY A 284 -30.31 -0.96 14.77
C GLY A 284 -28.88 -1.45 14.98
N GLN A 285 -28.16 -1.83 13.93
CA GLN A 285 -26.72 -2.16 13.99
C GLN A 285 -25.87 -0.90 13.89
N ASP A 286 -24.72 -0.91 14.59
CA ASP A 286 -23.68 0.07 14.32
C ASP A 286 -23.07 -0.21 12.94
N ILE A 287 -23.21 0.73 12.02
CA ILE A 287 -22.76 0.58 10.63
C ILE A 287 -21.26 0.33 10.51
N TYR A 288 -20.44 0.94 11.37
CA TYR A 288 -18.99 0.75 11.35
C TYR A 288 -18.61 -0.67 11.76
N THR A 289 -19.30 -1.21 12.78
CA THR A 289 -19.11 -2.59 13.23
C THR A 289 -19.51 -3.58 12.14
N ALA A 290 -20.60 -3.33 11.46
CA ALA A 290 -21.06 -4.15 10.34
C ALA A 290 -20.05 -4.10 9.16
N LEU A 291 -19.57 -2.92 8.77
CA LEU A 291 -18.58 -2.76 7.71
C LEU A 291 -17.26 -3.47 8.02
N VAL A 292 -16.82 -3.44 9.29
CA VAL A 292 -15.54 -4.05 9.68
C VAL A 292 -15.65 -5.57 9.84
N TYR A 293 -16.75 -6.09 10.38
CA TYR A 293 -16.79 -7.50 10.78
C TYR A 293 -17.73 -8.39 9.96
N SER A 294 -18.69 -7.81 9.22
CA SER A 294 -19.69 -8.57 8.46
C SER A 294 -19.53 -8.48 6.94
N VAL A 295 -18.87 -7.40 6.45
CA VAL A 295 -18.65 -7.20 5.00
C VAL A 295 -17.40 -7.91 4.53
N THR A 296 -17.45 -8.41 3.30
CA THR A 296 -16.31 -8.89 2.53
C THR A 296 -16.32 -8.24 1.15
N GLY A 297 -15.26 -8.35 0.38
CA GLY A 297 -15.23 -7.85 -0.99
C GLY A 297 -16.34 -8.42 -1.90
N GLN A 298 -16.95 -9.55 -1.54
CA GLN A 298 -18.07 -10.12 -2.31
C GLN A 298 -19.34 -9.27 -2.26
N HIS A 299 -19.53 -8.47 -1.22
CA HIS A 299 -20.66 -7.55 -1.08
C HIS A 299 -20.51 -6.27 -1.93
N VAL A 300 -19.35 -6.05 -2.55
CA VAL A 300 -19.15 -4.90 -3.43
C VAL A 300 -19.97 -5.08 -4.69
N ARG A 301 -20.90 -4.13 -4.92
CA ARG A 301 -21.81 -4.12 -6.06
C ARG A 301 -21.28 -3.29 -7.21
N ASP A 302 -20.85 -2.07 -6.93
CA ASP A 302 -20.35 -1.13 -7.92
C ASP A 302 -19.07 -0.46 -7.43
N VAL A 303 -18.18 -0.10 -8.37
CA VAL A 303 -16.93 0.62 -8.12
C VAL A 303 -16.77 1.74 -9.13
N MET A 304 -16.51 2.95 -8.66
CA MET A 304 -16.29 4.15 -9.47
C MET A 304 -14.97 4.82 -9.06
N VAL A 305 -14.20 5.27 -10.04
CA VAL A 305 -12.99 6.08 -9.85
C VAL A 305 -13.05 7.28 -10.77
N ASP A 306 -12.84 8.47 -10.22
CA ASP A 306 -12.88 9.76 -10.93
C ASP A 306 -14.17 9.94 -11.80
N GLY A 307 -15.30 9.41 -11.30
CA GLY A 307 -16.59 9.44 -11.99
C GLY A 307 -16.78 8.37 -13.08
N GLN A 308 -15.79 7.51 -13.32
CA GLN A 308 -15.88 6.41 -14.26
C GLN A 308 -16.24 5.09 -13.54
N TRP A 309 -17.25 4.38 -14.01
CA TRP A 309 -17.53 3.05 -13.51
C TRP A 309 -16.48 2.04 -13.98
N LEU A 310 -15.83 1.35 -13.03
CA LEU A 310 -14.89 0.27 -13.30
C LEU A 310 -15.55 -1.11 -13.18
N PHE A 311 -16.50 -1.24 -12.24
CA PHE A 311 -17.29 -2.43 -12.00
C PHE A 311 -18.73 -2.04 -11.73
N ARG A 312 -19.68 -2.70 -12.37
CA ARG A 312 -21.10 -2.44 -12.19
C ARG A 312 -21.92 -3.63 -12.66
N ASP A 313 -23.03 -3.90 -11.97
CA ASP A 313 -23.93 -5.00 -12.31
C ASP A 313 -23.18 -6.34 -12.46
N ASN A 314 -22.23 -6.61 -11.57
CA ASN A 314 -21.38 -7.80 -11.54
C ASN A 314 -20.50 -7.98 -12.80
N ARG A 315 -20.09 -6.88 -13.45
CA ARG A 315 -19.25 -6.88 -14.66
C ARG A 315 -18.10 -5.89 -14.53
N TRP A 316 -16.88 -6.31 -14.89
CA TRP A 316 -15.78 -5.39 -15.14
C TRP A 316 -16.05 -4.61 -16.42
N LEU A 317 -15.85 -3.30 -16.38
CA LEU A 317 -16.08 -2.40 -17.51
C LEU A 317 -14.77 -1.95 -18.16
N THR A 318 -13.66 -2.03 -17.43
CA THR A 318 -12.33 -1.57 -17.87
C THR A 318 -11.31 -2.69 -18.00
N VAL A 319 -11.54 -3.85 -17.38
CA VAL A 319 -10.64 -5.01 -17.41
C VAL A 319 -11.34 -6.19 -18.06
N ASP A 320 -10.73 -6.81 -19.08
CA ASP A 320 -11.12 -8.13 -19.56
C ASP A 320 -10.51 -9.21 -18.65
N PHE A 321 -11.19 -9.50 -17.53
CA PHE A 321 -10.74 -10.49 -16.56
C PHE A 321 -10.51 -11.89 -17.18
N ASN A 322 -11.35 -12.29 -18.13
CA ASN A 322 -11.19 -13.62 -18.74
C ASN A 322 -9.93 -13.70 -19.62
N ALA A 323 -9.62 -12.63 -20.36
CA ALA A 323 -8.37 -12.55 -21.12
C ALA A 323 -7.15 -12.52 -20.19
N ALA A 324 -7.17 -11.66 -19.16
CA ALA A 324 -6.10 -11.55 -18.18
C ALA A 324 -5.83 -12.86 -17.46
N ARG A 325 -6.88 -13.60 -17.05
CA ARG A 325 -6.76 -14.91 -16.42
C ARG A 325 -6.11 -15.94 -17.34
N ARG A 326 -6.56 -16.03 -18.60
CA ARG A 326 -5.95 -16.97 -19.57
C ARG A 326 -4.48 -16.66 -19.80
N GLU A 327 -4.10 -15.40 -19.89
CA GLU A 327 -2.72 -14.98 -20.05
C GLU A 327 -1.88 -15.39 -18.83
N LEU A 328 -2.37 -15.12 -17.61
CA LEU A 328 -1.69 -15.52 -16.37
C LEU A 328 -1.53 -17.04 -16.27
N GLU A 329 -2.56 -17.82 -16.61
CA GLU A 329 -2.52 -19.28 -16.62
C GLU A 329 -1.50 -19.82 -17.65
N HIS A 330 -1.41 -19.18 -18.82
CA HIS A 330 -0.40 -19.51 -19.83
C HIS A 330 1.02 -19.22 -19.31
N GLN A 331 1.25 -18.02 -18.79
CA GLN A 331 2.56 -17.61 -18.23
C GLN A 331 2.98 -18.50 -17.06
N HIS A 332 2.06 -18.85 -16.17
CA HIS A 332 2.32 -19.80 -15.09
C HIS A 332 2.75 -21.18 -15.62
N THR A 333 2.06 -21.68 -16.65
CA THR A 333 2.39 -22.96 -17.27
C THR A 333 3.81 -22.96 -17.86
N GLU A 334 4.19 -21.89 -18.55
CA GLU A 334 5.54 -21.74 -19.11
C GLU A 334 6.61 -21.64 -18.01
N LEU A 335 6.35 -20.90 -16.95
CA LEU A 335 7.24 -20.81 -15.79
C LEU A 335 7.48 -22.20 -15.16
N MET A 336 6.40 -22.97 -14.95
CA MET A 336 6.49 -24.29 -14.34
C MET A 336 7.26 -25.29 -15.21
N LYS A 337 7.24 -25.15 -16.54
CA LYS A 337 8.08 -25.95 -17.45
C LYS A 337 9.58 -25.66 -17.28
N ARG A 338 9.94 -24.40 -17.00
CA ARG A 338 11.34 -23.99 -16.78
C ARG A 338 11.89 -24.45 -15.44
N ILE A 339 11.08 -24.42 -14.37
CA ILE A 339 11.48 -24.85 -13.02
C ILE A 339 11.68 -26.37 -12.95
N LYS A 340 10.98 -27.15 -13.78
CA LYS A 340 11.10 -28.62 -13.81
C LYS A 340 12.29 -29.13 -14.63
N LYS A 341 13.00 -28.29 -15.30
CA LYS A 341 14.27 -28.59 -16.00
C LYS A 341 15.47 -28.29 -15.11
#